data_4e031498f770db4dd1cb27ba129b0c9a
#
_entry.id   4e031498f770db4dd1cb27ba129b0c9a
#
_cell.length_a   1.000
_cell.length_b   1.000
_cell.length_c   1.000
_cell.angle_alpha   90.00
_cell.angle_beta   90.00
_cell.angle_gamma   90.00
#
_symmetry.space_group_name_H-M   'P 1'
#
loop_
_entity.id
_entity.type
_entity.pdbx_description
1 polymer ?
#
loop_
_entity_poly.entity_id
_entity_poly.type
_entity_poly.pdbx_seq_one_letter_code
_entity_poly.pdbx_strand_id
1 'polypeptide(L)'
;DMHVHTNPDLRLRAYDDFELADAAVRVGARAIVIKTHLGFTVNRAYLTNQYVKKVYGENTGLTMYGGVVMNKVIGGINPEAVEKGLKLGAKEIWLPTQSAKRHLEKMGQDPAKGIELVRDGKVVPELVDVFKLIRDYDVVLGTAHVSPEEAFVVVEAAKDAGVKKIVITHPEWWVVDMSIDDQIRLVKDYDVILERCYAQNMGGGAYKSNLPDNLELIKAVGYEHVMVDTDGGQTENPHWELALEEYMQYLADHGIPEEHIYHMTRTIPYKLLGIE
;
A
#
# COMPACT_ATOMS: atom_id res chain seq x y z
N ASP A 1 -6.39 -5.40 5.50
CA ASP A 1 -5.77 -4.11 5.21
C ASP A 1 -4.31 -4.30 4.82
N MET A 2 -3.92 -3.77 3.66
CA MET A 2 -2.57 -3.96 3.12
C MET A 2 -1.66 -2.75 3.37
N HIS A 3 -2.12 -1.74 4.12
CA HIS A 3 -1.38 -0.51 4.33
C HIS A 3 -1.58 0.08 5.74
N VAL A 4 -0.81 -0.42 6.71
CA VAL A 4 -0.88 0.09 8.09
C VAL A 4 0.52 0.39 8.62
N HIS A 5 0.69 1.60 9.14
CA HIS A 5 1.93 2.08 9.76
C HIS A 5 1.93 1.87 11.26
N THR A 6 3.08 1.49 11.81
CA THR A 6 3.25 1.22 13.25
C THR A 6 4.63 1.68 13.73
N ASN A 7 4.77 1.87 15.04
CA ASN A 7 6.09 2.04 15.66
C ASN A 7 6.89 0.71 15.58
N PRO A 8 8.24 0.77 15.50
CA PRO A 8 9.07 1.98 15.46
C PRO A 8 9.05 2.67 14.08
N ASP A 9 8.97 3.98 14.08
CA ASP A 9 9.09 4.84 12.90
C ASP A 9 9.80 6.16 13.30
N LEU A 10 10.26 6.95 12.33
CA LEU A 10 10.81 8.30 12.56
C LEU A 10 9.73 9.30 12.97
N ARG A 11 8.50 9.05 12.57
CA ARG A 11 7.30 9.75 13.03
C ARG A 11 6.61 8.90 14.10
N LEU A 12 6.14 9.53 15.18
CA LEU A 12 5.32 8.85 16.17
C LEU A 12 4.07 8.26 15.50
N ARG A 13 3.84 6.97 15.72
CA ARG A 13 2.64 6.25 15.28
C ARG A 13 1.69 6.04 16.47
N ALA A 14 0.43 5.79 16.15
CA ALA A 14 -0.62 5.63 17.15
C ALA A 14 -0.43 4.36 18.01
N TYR A 15 0.22 3.33 17.44
CA TYR A 15 0.43 2.02 18.07
C TYR A 15 1.68 1.34 17.51
N ASP A 16 2.14 0.30 18.19
CA ASP A 16 3.18 -0.60 17.69
C ASP A 16 2.60 -1.83 16.96
N ASP A 17 3.47 -2.74 16.51
CA ASP A 17 3.07 -3.95 15.79
C ASP A 17 2.22 -4.89 16.64
N PHE A 18 2.50 -4.96 17.94
CA PHE A 18 1.80 -5.86 18.85
C PHE A 18 0.41 -5.30 19.21
N GLU A 19 0.32 -4.02 19.47
CA GLU A 19 -0.94 -3.31 19.70
C GLU A 19 -1.87 -3.40 18.48
N LEU A 20 -1.31 -3.27 17.26
CA LEU A 20 -2.04 -3.49 16.00
C LEU A 20 -2.55 -4.93 15.92
N ALA A 21 -1.70 -5.92 16.23
CA ALA A 21 -2.08 -7.32 16.18
C ALA A 21 -3.16 -7.67 17.22
N ASP A 22 -3.10 -7.08 18.43
CA ASP A 22 -4.13 -7.25 19.46
C ASP A 22 -5.48 -6.71 18.98
N ALA A 23 -5.49 -5.53 18.35
CA ALA A 23 -6.69 -4.98 17.73
C ALA A 23 -7.21 -5.88 16.60
N ALA A 24 -6.33 -6.37 15.74
CA ALA A 24 -6.66 -7.25 14.63
C ALA A 24 -7.29 -8.58 15.07
N VAL A 25 -6.73 -9.21 16.12
CA VAL A 25 -7.31 -10.43 16.71
C VAL A 25 -8.70 -10.14 17.29
N ARG A 26 -8.85 -9.02 18.00
CA ARG A 26 -10.12 -8.62 18.63
C ARG A 26 -11.26 -8.47 17.63
N VAL A 27 -10.98 -7.90 16.43
CA VAL A 27 -12.00 -7.70 15.39
C VAL A 27 -12.08 -8.84 14.37
N GLY A 28 -11.27 -9.89 14.54
CA GLY A 28 -11.28 -11.04 13.63
C GLY A 28 -10.66 -10.78 12.26
N ALA A 29 -9.72 -9.84 12.17
CA ALA A 29 -8.97 -9.61 10.92
C ALA A 29 -8.16 -10.85 10.51
N ARG A 30 -8.00 -11.05 9.20
CA ARG A 30 -7.31 -12.23 8.65
C ARG A 30 -5.90 -11.91 8.18
N ALA A 31 -5.68 -10.70 7.67
CA ALA A 31 -4.40 -10.29 7.12
C ALA A 31 -4.18 -8.80 7.28
N ILE A 32 -2.98 -8.41 7.69
CA ILE A 32 -2.51 -7.02 7.68
C ILE A 32 -1.11 -6.99 7.11
N VAL A 33 -0.83 -6.02 6.24
CA VAL A 33 0.52 -5.73 5.77
C VAL A 33 1.07 -4.51 6.52
N ILE A 34 2.13 -4.74 7.29
CA ILE A 34 2.83 -3.65 7.99
C ILE A 34 3.67 -2.88 6.98
N LYS A 35 3.46 -1.58 6.90
CA LYS A 35 4.24 -0.67 6.05
C LYS A 35 5.15 0.23 6.87
N THR A 36 6.25 0.64 6.27
CA THR A 36 7.18 1.66 6.80
C THR A 36 7.77 2.47 5.66
N HIS A 37 8.34 3.64 5.96
CA HIS A 37 9.20 4.36 5.01
C HIS A 37 10.69 3.98 5.18
N LEU A 38 11.02 3.09 6.13
CA LEU A 38 12.39 2.75 6.53
C LEU A 38 12.91 1.43 5.94
N GLY A 39 12.30 0.93 4.87
CA GLY A 39 12.76 -0.24 4.14
C GLY A 39 11.96 -1.51 4.42
N PHE A 40 12.41 -2.34 5.36
CA PHE A 40 11.86 -3.68 5.56
C PHE A 40 10.89 -3.76 6.75
N THR A 41 9.78 -4.48 6.56
CA THR A 41 8.86 -4.84 7.65
C THR A 41 8.66 -6.36 7.78
N VAL A 42 9.31 -7.16 6.96
CA VAL A 42 9.18 -8.63 6.97
C VAL A 42 9.62 -9.27 8.29
N ASN A 43 10.70 -8.76 8.90
CA ASN A 43 11.19 -9.19 10.19
C ASN A 43 10.25 -8.79 11.34
N ARG A 44 9.61 -7.63 11.23
CA ARG A 44 8.59 -7.15 12.18
C ARG A 44 7.36 -8.05 12.12
N ALA A 45 6.86 -8.32 10.92
CA ALA A 45 5.73 -9.23 10.69
C ALA A 45 6.01 -10.64 11.25
N TYR A 46 7.22 -11.17 11.04
CA TYR A 46 7.62 -12.45 11.62
C TYR A 46 7.51 -12.44 13.15
N LEU A 47 8.11 -11.44 13.81
CA LEU A 47 8.09 -11.34 15.27
C LEU A 47 6.68 -11.14 15.81
N THR A 48 5.85 -10.35 15.12
CA THR A 48 4.46 -10.14 15.50
C THR A 48 3.63 -11.41 15.37
N ASN A 49 3.85 -12.22 14.34
CA ASN A 49 3.21 -13.53 14.23
C ASN A 49 3.64 -14.48 15.36
N GLN A 50 4.90 -14.45 15.82
CA GLN A 50 5.33 -15.21 16.99
C GLN A 50 4.66 -14.73 18.28
N TYR A 51 4.49 -13.41 18.43
CA TYR A 51 3.73 -12.81 19.52
C TYR A 51 2.28 -13.29 19.54
N VAL A 52 1.56 -13.15 18.41
CA VAL A 52 0.17 -13.59 18.26
C VAL A 52 0.02 -15.07 18.64
N LYS A 53 0.89 -15.93 18.11
CA LYS A 53 0.90 -17.36 18.42
C LYS A 53 1.12 -17.62 19.92
N LYS A 54 2.01 -16.89 20.56
CA LYS A 54 2.33 -17.05 21.99
C LYS A 54 1.19 -16.58 22.89
N VAL A 55 0.52 -15.48 22.56
CA VAL A 55 -0.50 -14.83 23.42
C VAL A 55 -1.89 -15.41 23.17
N TYR A 56 -2.25 -15.64 21.92
CA TYR A 56 -3.60 -16.02 21.50
C TYR A 56 -3.71 -17.47 20.99
N GLY A 57 -2.58 -18.17 20.81
CA GLY A 57 -2.55 -19.51 20.23
C GLY A 57 -2.45 -19.51 18.70
N GLU A 58 -2.45 -20.70 18.10
CA GLU A 58 -2.22 -20.86 16.65
C GLU A 58 -3.46 -20.60 15.79
N ASN A 59 -4.65 -20.57 16.38
CA ASN A 59 -5.92 -20.59 15.66
C ASN A 59 -6.64 -19.21 15.60
N THR A 60 -5.91 -18.11 15.70
CA THR A 60 -6.52 -16.77 15.60
C THR A 60 -7.03 -16.47 14.20
N GLY A 61 -6.47 -17.13 13.20
CA GLY A 61 -6.72 -16.85 11.80
C GLY A 61 -6.00 -15.59 11.27
N LEU A 62 -5.40 -14.77 12.12
CA LEU A 62 -4.64 -13.60 11.73
C LEU A 62 -3.24 -13.99 11.25
N THR A 63 -2.80 -13.39 10.14
CA THR A 63 -1.41 -13.37 9.70
C THR A 63 -0.98 -11.94 9.40
N MET A 64 0.12 -11.53 10.04
CA MET A 64 0.78 -10.26 9.73
C MET A 64 1.80 -10.49 8.62
N TYR A 65 1.79 -9.63 7.62
CA TYR A 65 2.72 -9.63 6.50
C TYR A 65 3.57 -8.38 6.51
N GLY A 66 4.68 -8.42 5.79
CA GLY A 66 5.56 -7.28 5.60
C GLY A 66 5.96 -7.13 4.15
N GLY A 67 6.64 -6.04 3.87
CA GLY A 67 7.13 -5.73 2.54
C GLY A 67 8.46 -4.97 2.56
N VAL A 68 8.79 -4.40 1.41
CA VAL A 68 10.01 -3.60 1.21
C VAL A 68 9.63 -2.29 0.53
N VAL A 69 10.13 -1.17 1.05
CA VAL A 69 9.97 0.15 0.43
C VAL A 69 11.31 0.63 -0.11
N MET A 70 11.38 0.92 -1.41
CA MET A 70 12.62 1.28 -2.12
C MET A 70 13.02 2.74 -1.91
N ASN A 71 13.10 3.16 -0.65
CA ASN A 71 13.66 4.47 -0.29
C ASN A 71 15.19 4.45 -0.19
N LYS A 72 15.81 5.61 -0.10
CA LYS A 72 17.27 5.78 0.01
C LYS A 72 17.89 5.00 1.16
N VAL A 73 17.15 4.76 2.24
CA VAL A 73 17.60 4.01 3.42
C VAL A 73 18.05 2.58 3.09
N ILE A 74 17.53 1.98 2.01
CA ILE A 74 17.97 0.67 1.52
C ILE A 74 18.81 0.77 0.22
N GLY A 75 19.26 1.97 -0.14
CA GLY A 75 20.00 2.22 -1.37
C GLY A 75 19.13 2.55 -2.60
N GLY A 76 17.86 2.89 -2.40
CA GLY A 76 16.94 3.23 -3.49
C GLY A 76 16.44 2.00 -4.25
N ILE A 77 16.51 2.03 -5.59
CA ILE A 77 16.20 0.86 -6.44
C ILE A 77 17.37 -0.12 -6.28
N ASN A 78 17.19 -1.07 -5.38
CA ASN A 78 18.23 -2.03 -5.00
C ASN A 78 17.71 -3.47 -5.15
N PRO A 79 17.97 -4.13 -6.31
CA PRO A 79 17.51 -5.49 -6.58
C PRO A 79 17.99 -6.49 -5.52
N GLU A 80 19.21 -6.35 -4.99
CA GLU A 80 19.72 -7.25 -3.96
C GLU A 80 18.93 -7.12 -2.65
N ALA A 81 18.63 -5.91 -2.21
CA ALA A 81 17.82 -5.67 -1.03
C ALA A 81 16.40 -6.23 -1.22
N VAL A 82 15.79 -5.99 -2.38
CA VAL A 82 14.46 -6.53 -2.73
C VAL A 82 14.48 -8.06 -2.70
N GLU A 83 15.48 -8.71 -3.32
CA GLU A 83 15.60 -10.17 -3.31
C GLU A 83 15.69 -10.74 -1.88
N LYS A 84 16.46 -10.10 -0.99
CA LYS A 84 16.55 -10.53 0.43
C LYS A 84 15.21 -10.38 1.14
N GLY A 85 14.49 -9.26 0.91
CA GLY A 85 13.14 -9.07 1.45
C GLY A 85 12.17 -10.14 0.97
N LEU A 86 12.19 -10.49 -0.32
CA LEU A 86 11.36 -11.55 -0.91
C LEU A 86 11.68 -12.92 -0.34
N LYS A 87 12.96 -13.25 -0.18
CA LYS A 87 13.40 -14.51 0.47
C LYS A 87 12.95 -14.61 1.94
N LEU A 88 12.78 -13.47 2.61
CA LEU A 88 12.23 -13.40 3.97
C LEU A 88 10.69 -13.39 4.02
N GLY A 89 10.02 -13.40 2.87
CA GLY A 89 8.57 -13.49 2.77
C GLY A 89 7.84 -12.16 2.58
N ALA A 90 8.50 -11.15 2.01
CA ALA A 90 7.82 -9.92 1.62
C ALA A 90 6.66 -10.21 0.66
N LYS A 91 5.50 -9.60 0.91
CA LYS A 91 4.29 -9.75 0.09
C LYS A 91 4.04 -8.55 -0.81
N GLU A 92 4.66 -7.43 -0.51
CA GLU A 92 4.56 -6.22 -1.31
C GLU A 92 5.90 -5.50 -1.40
N ILE A 93 6.21 -5.02 -2.59
CA ILE A 93 7.37 -4.18 -2.88
C ILE A 93 6.84 -2.84 -3.36
N TRP A 94 7.06 -1.81 -2.55
CA TRP A 94 6.68 -0.44 -2.91
C TRP A 94 7.82 0.29 -3.59
N LEU A 95 7.48 1.03 -4.61
CA LEU A 95 8.34 2.07 -5.18
C LEU A 95 8.70 3.11 -4.10
N PRO A 96 9.61 4.06 -4.40
CA PRO A 96 9.97 5.09 -3.43
C PRO A 96 8.76 5.87 -2.91
N THR A 97 8.73 6.09 -1.60
CA THR A 97 7.79 6.95 -0.91
C THR A 97 8.44 8.32 -0.67
N GLN A 98 8.91 8.59 0.54
CA GLN A 98 9.54 9.88 0.92
C GLN A 98 10.78 10.24 0.10
N SER A 99 11.40 9.27 -0.56
CA SER A 99 12.53 9.50 -1.48
C SER A 99 12.13 9.64 -2.95
N ALA A 100 10.83 9.59 -3.29
CA ALA A 100 10.35 9.82 -4.66
C ALA A 100 10.53 11.28 -5.07
N LYS A 101 10.85 11.54 -6.35
CA LYS A 101 10.94 12.90 -6.91
C LYS A 101 9.64 13.67 -6.67
N ARG A 102 8.50 13.06 -6.96
CA ARG A 102 7.18 13.65 -6.75
C ARG A 102 6.93 14.03 -5.29
N HIS A 103 7.29 13.16 -4.34
CA HIS A 103 7.13 13.46 -2.93
C HIS A 103 7.94 14.69 -2.51
N LEU A 104 9.22 14.75 -2.91
CA LEU A 104 10.10 15.88 -2.60
C LEU A 104 9.55 17.18 -3.20
N GLU A 105 9.09 17.15 -4.46
CA GLU A 105 8.46 18.30 -5.12
C GLU A 105 7.27 18.84 -4.33
N LYS A 106 6.31 17.95 -3.98
CA LYS A 106 5.10 18.33 -3.23
C LYS A 106 5.41 18.84 -1.82
N MET A 107 6.53 18.40 -1.23
CA MET A 107 7.02 18.90 0.06
C MET A 107 7.88 20.16 -0.05
N GLY A 108 7.99 20.78 -1.24
CA GLY A 108 8.80 21.98 -1.46
C GLY A 108 10.31 21.74 -1.35
N GLN A 109 10.74 20.48 -1.51
CA GLN A 109 12.14 20.08 -1.51
C GLN A 109 12.63 19.92 -2.96
N ASP A 110 13.95 19.85 -3.13
CA ASP A 110 14.59 19.68 -4.43
C ASP A 110 14.31 18.26 -5.00
N PRO A 111 13.50 18.14 -6.08
CA PRO A 111 13.19 16.83 -6.68
C PRO A 111 14.41 16.16 -7.31
N ALA A 112 15.47 16.89 -7.66
CA ALA A 112 16.70 16.32 -8.19
C ALA A 112 17.41 15.41 -7.17
N LYS A 113 17.10 15.57 -5.89
CA LYS A 113 17.54 14.66 -4.83
C LYS A 113 16.70 13.41 -4.71
N GLY A 114 15.59 13.29 -5.45
CA GLY A 114 14.73 12.12 -5.44
C GLY A 114 15.36 10.93 -6.18
N ILE A 115 14.80 9.75 -5.92
CA ILE A 115 15.15 8.54 -6.67
C ILE A 115 14.54 8.66 -8.06
N GLU A 116 15.34 8.44 -9.09
CA GLU A 116 14.92 8.43 -10.48
C GLU A 116 14.41 7.04 -10.87
N LEU A 117 13.14 6.98 -11.26
CA LEU A 117 12.51 5.76 -11.76
C LEU A 117 12.46 5.72 -13.28
N VAL A 118 12.27 6.89 -13.88
CA VAL A 118 12.08 7.07 -15.32
C VAL A 118 13.13 8.04 -15.85
N ARG A 119 13.82 7.65 -16.91
CA ARG A 119 14.79 8.46 -17.66
C ARG A 119 14.48 8.33 -19.17
N ASP A 120 14.37 9.47 -19.85
CA ASP A 120 14.08 9.51 -21.31
C ASP A 120 12.85 8.68 -21.70
N GLY A 121 11.79 8.73 -20.87
CA GLY A 121 10.53 8.03 -21.11
C GLY A 121 10.56 6.52 -20.85
N LYS A 122 11.63 5.98 -20.27
CA LYS A 122 11.78 4.55 -19.93
C LYS A 122 12.17 4.38 -18.48
N VAL A 123 11.78 3.26 -17.89
CA VAL A 123 12.25 2.89 -16.55
C VAL A 123 13.76 2.63 -16.55
N VAL A 124 14.42 2.94 -15.45
CA VAL A 124 15.85 2.66 -15.29
C VAL A 124 16.10 1.14 -15.24
N PRO A 125 17.27 0.65 -15.73
CA PRO A 125 17.52 -0.80 -15.85
C PRO A 125 17.37 -1.57 -14.54
N GLU A 126 17.80 -1.01 -13.44
CA GLU A 126 17.72 -1.64 -12.11
C GLU A 126 16.26 -1.92 -11.70
N LEU A 127 15.31 -1.09 -12.16
CA LEU A 127 13.90 -1.29 -11.89
C LEU A 127 13.32 -2.47 -12.68
N VAL A 128 13.82 -2.72 -13.89
CA VAL A 128 13.46 -3.92 -14.67
C VAL A 128 13.87 -5.19 -13.94
N ASP A 129 15.05 -5.20 -13.29
CA ASP A 129 15.49 -6.36 -12.51
C ASP A 129 14.62 -6.56 -11.26
N VAL A 130 14.19 -5.48 -10.62
CA VAL A 130 13.19 -5.56 -9.53
C VAL A 130 11.86 -6.14 -10.03
N PHE A 131 11.37 -5.73 -11.19
CA PHE A 131 10.13 -6.28 -11.76
C PHE A 131 10.20 -7.78 -12.03
N LYS A 132 11.34 -8.28 -12.54
CA LYS A 132 11.57 -9.73 -12.69
C LYS A 132 11.48 -10.47 -11.35
N LEU A 133 12.07 -9.91 -10.29
CA LEU A 133 11.97 -10.48 -8.94
C LEU A 133 10.52 -10.50 -8.45
N ILE A 134 9.79 -9.39 -8.58
CA ILE A 134 8.38 -9.30 -8.19
C ILE A 134 7.53 -10.34 -8.92
N ARG A 135 7.74 -10.50 -10.24
CA ARG A 135 7.10 -11.53 -11.06
C ARG A 135 7.42 -12.94 -10.56
N ASP A 136 8.71 -13.24 -10.34
CA ASP A 136 9.18 -14.60 -10.04
C ASP A 136 8.71 -15.05 -8.63
N TYR A 137 8.51 -14.12 -7.71
CA TYR A 137 7.95 -14.38 -6.38
C TYR A 137 6.42 -14.22 -6.30
N ASP A 138 5.78 -13.78 -7.39
CA ASP A 138 4.32 -13.53 -7.50
C ASP A 138 3.79 -12.64 -6.36
N VAL A 139 4.49 -11.55 -6.06
CA VAL A 139 4.13 -10.58 -5.03
C VAL A 139 3.61 -9.27 -5.64
N VAL A 140 3.12 -8.38 -4.79
CA VAL A 140 2.53 -7.11 -5.20
C VAL A 140 3.61 -6.06 -5.49
N LEU A 141 3.43 -5.30 -6.57
CA LEU A 141 4.10 -4.01 -6.82
C LEU A 141 3.17 -2.88 -6.41
N GLY A 142 3.53 -2.09 -5.40
CA GLY A 142 2.85 -0.85 -5.02
C GLY A 142 3.54 0.37 -5.63
N THR A 143 2.79 1.28 -6.28
CA THR A 143 3.38 2.46 -6.94
C THR A 143 3.85 3.54 -5.97
N ALA A 144 3.38 3.52 -4.74
CA ALA A 144 3.79 4.45 -3.69
C ALA A 144 3.61 5.95 -4.08
N HIS A 145 4.65 6.79 -3.96
CA HIS A 145 4.53 8.25 -4.11
C HIS A 145 5.07 8.74 -5.46
N VAL A 146 4.84 7.99 -6.53
CA VAL A 146 5.24 8.42 -7.89
C VAL A 146 4.24 9.41 -8.48
N SER A 147 4.66 10.19 -9.48
CA SER A 147 3.72 11.05 -10.20
C SER A 147 2.78 10.22 -11.10
N PRO A 148 1.62 10.78 -11.51
CA PRO A 148 0.74 10.12 -12.47
C PRO A 148 1.47 9.72 -13.75
N GLU A 149 2.32 10.60 -14.29
CA GLU A 149 3.09 10.37 -15.52
C GLU A 149 4.09 9.22 -15.34
N GLU A 150 4.82 9.20 -14.21
CA GLU A 150 5.73 8.09 -13.88
C GLU A 150 4.96 6.78 -13.70
N ALA A 151 3.77 6.82 -13.10
CA ALA A 151 2.94 5.63 -12.87
C ALA A 151 2.60 4.91 -14.18
N PHE A 152 2.22 5.61 -15.24
CA PHE A 152 1.94 5.01 -16.54
C PHE A 152 3.17 4.29 -17.11
N VAL A 153 4.33 4.95 -17.13
CA VAL A 153 5.57 4.36 -17.64
C VAL A 153 6.01 3.14 -16.82
N VAL A 154 5.89 3.23 -15.51
CA VAL A 154 6.26 2.15 -14.58
C VAL A 154 5.31 0.96 -14.71
N VAL A 155 4.00 1.20 -14.75
CA VAL A 155 2.99 0.14 -14.88
C VAL A 155 3.13 -0.59 -16.21
N GLU A 156 3.29 0.12 -17.33
CA GLU A 156 3.54 -0.47 -18.64
C GLU A 156 4.79 -1.37 -18.61
N ALA A 157 5.93 -0.85 -18.14
CA ALA A 157 7.16 -1.62 -18.05
C ALA A 157 7.06 -2.84 -17.09
N ALA A 158 6.31 -2.71 -15.99
CA ALA A 158 6.06 -3.82 -15.07
C ALA A 158 5.20 -4.92 -15.71
N LYS A 159 4.15 -4.54 -16.46
CA LYS A 159 3.34 -5.50 -17.23
C LYS A 159 4.15 -6.19 -18.31
N ASP A 160 4.99 -5.46 -19.03
CA ASP A 160 5.92 -6.02 -20.05
C ASP A 160 6.91 -7.01 -19.43
N ALA A 161 7.36 -6.76 -18.20
CA ALA A 161 8.21 -7.68 -17.42
C ALA A 161 7.44 -8.89 -16.87
N GLY A 162 6.10 -8.92 -16.98
CA GLY A 162 5.23 -10.01 -16.54
C GLY A 162 4.72 -9.89 -15.10
N VAL A 163 4.79 -8.71 -14.47
CA VAL A 163 4.22 -8.47 -13.14
C VAL A 163 2.69 -8.50 -13.24
N LYS A 164 2.06 -9.36 -12.45
CA LYS A 164 0.60 -9.58 -12.49
C LYS A 164 -0.15 -8.70 -11.49
N LYS A 165 0.42 -8.50 -10.30
CA LYS A 165 -0.20 -7.86 -9.15
C LYS A 165 0.37 -6.44 -9.00
N ILE A 166 -0.35 -5.45 -9.51
CA ILE A 166 0.06 -4.04 -9.44
C ILE A 166 -1.02 -3.26 -8.71
N VAL A 167 -0.61 -2.52 -7.68
CA VAL A 167 -1.46 -1.66 -6.87
C VAL A 167 -1.02 -0.21 -7.07
N ILE A 168 -1.96 0.63 -7.50
CA ILE A 168 -1.77 2.08 -7.51
C ILE A 168 -2.06 2.58 -6.10
N THR A 169 -1.00 2.91 -5.38
CA THR A 169 -1.05 3.24 -3.95
C THR A 169 -1.68 4.62 -3.75
N HIS A 170 -2.75 4.72 -2.95
CA HIS A 170 -3.47 5.95 -2.56
C HIS A 170 -3.44 7.07 -3.63
N PRO A 171 -3.93 6.82 -4.86
CA PRO A 171 -3.84 7.78 -5.98
C PRO A 171 -4.53 9.12 -5.70
N GLU A 172 -5.50 9.14 -4.76
CA GLU A 172 -6.21 10.34 -4.31
C GLU A 172 -5.41 11.24 -3.40
N TRP A 173 -4.32 10.75 -2.82
CA TRP A 173 -3.52 11.54 -1.89
C TRP A 173 -2.88 12.74 -2.62
N TRP A 174 -2.99 13.93 -2.03
CA TRP A 174 -2.55 15.19 -2.64
C TRP A 174 -1.08 15.20 -3.11
N VAL A 175 -0.25 14.30 -2.59
CA VAL A 175 1.14 14.13 -3.06
C VAL A 175 1.17 13.42 -4.41
N VAL A 176 0.39 12.36 -4.59
CA VAL A 176 0.25 11.65 -5.88
C VAL A 176 -0.59 12.47 -6.83
N ASP A 177 -1.81 12.86 -6.41
CA ASP A 177 -2.71 13.79 -7.10
C ASP A 177 -3.09 13.27 -8.50
N MET A 178 -3.48 12.00 -8.57
CA MET A 178 -3.88 11.35 -9.81
C MET A 178 -5.36 11.61 -10.10
N SER A 179 -5.67 12.08 -11.31
CA SER A 179 -7.05 12.31 -11.73
C SER A 179 -7.86 11.02 -11.77
N ILE A 180 -9.18 11.10 -11.59
CA ILE A 180 -10.08 9.94 -11.75
C ILE A 180 -9.96 9.36 -13.16
N ASP A 181 -9.84 10.19 -14.19
CA ASP A 181 -9.69 9.75 -15.57
C ASP A 181 -8.41 8.91 -15.78
N ASP A 182 -7.29 9.31 -15.16
CA ASP A 182 -6.03 8.56 -15.23
C ASP A 182 -6.15 7.23 -14.46
N GLN A 183 -6.84 7.23 -13.31
CA GLN A 183 -7.10 6.01 -12.56
C GLN A 183 -7.95 5.02 -13.40
N ILE A 184 -9.02 5.51 -14.06
CA ILE A 184 -9.85 4.72 -14.97
C ILE A 184 -9.01 4.16 -16.14
N ARG A 185 -8.14 4.98 -16.73
CA ARG A 185 -7.25 4.53 -17.82
C ARG A 185 -6.30 3.43 -17.34
N LEU A 186 -5.65 3.57 -16.19
CA LEU A 186 -4.75 2.55 -15.64
C LEU A 186 -5.47 1.21 -15.42
N VAL A 187 -6.69 1.24 -14.87
CA VAL A 187 -7.51 0.04 -14.73
C VAL A 187 -7.83 -0.57 -16.09
N LYS A 188 -8.33 0.22 -17.03
CA LYS A 188 -8.77 -0.26 -18.34
C LYS A 188 -7.63 -0.81 -19.20
N ASP A 189 -6.49 -0.12 -19.20
CA ASP A 189 -5.38 -0.43 -20.11
C ASP A 189 -4.46 -1.51 -19.52
N TYR A 190 -4.37 -1.62 -18.18
CA TYR A 190 -3.36 -2.47 -17.51
C TYR A 190 -3.93 -3.42 -16.45
N ASP A 191 -5.23 -3.43 -16.20
CA ASP A 191 -5.83 -4.32 -15.19
C ASP A 191 -5.11 -4.23 -13.83
N VAL A 192 -5.01 -3.00 -13.29
CA VAL A 192 -4.41 -2.70 -11.99
C VAL A 192 -5.47 -2.60 -10.90
N ILE A 193 -5.04 -2.68 -9.65
CA ILE A 193 -5.88 -2.40 -8.48
C ILE A 193 -5.59 -0.98 -7.98
N LEU A 194 -6.64 -0.23 -7.69
CA LEU A 194 -6.57 1.08 -7.06
C LEU A 194 -6.70 0.92 -5.54
N GLU A 195 -5.67 1.20 -4.78
CA GLU A 195 -5.75 1.28 -3.34
C GLU A 195 -6.37 2.62 -2.93
N ARG A 196 -7.48 2.58 -2.19
CA ARG A 196 -8.16 3.78 -1.72
C ARG A 196 -8.14 3.83 -0.20
N CYS A 197 -7.41 4.81 0.33
CA CYS A 197 -7.18 4.92 1.76
C CYS A 197 -8.24 5.76 2.47
N TYR A 198 -8.48 5.47 3.76
CA TYR A 198 -9.47 6.15 4.60
C TYR A 198 -9.28 7.66 4.65
N ALA A 199 -8.03 8.09 4.82
CA ALA A 199 -7.71 9.50 5.01
C ALA A 199 -6.33 9.84 4.45
N GLN A 200 -6.06 11.13 4.30
CA GLN A 200 -4.77 11.66 3.93
C GLN A 200 -4.26 12.69 4.93
N ASN A 201 -2.96 12.61 5.22
CA ASN A 201 -2.28 13.54 6.09
C ASN A 201 -2.13 14.91 5.39
N MET A 202 -2.56 15.96 6.07
CA MET A 202 -2.49 17.35 5.58
C MET A 202 -1.35 18.15 6.22
N GLY A 203 -0.55 17.52 7.10
CA GLY A 203 0.48 18.20 7.88
C GLY A 203 -0.06 18.84 9.15
N GLY A 204 0.85 19.22 10.08
CA GLY A 204 0.50 19.93 11.31
C GLY A 204 -0.45 19.18 12.27
N GLY A 205 -0.56 17.85 12.16
CA GLY A 205 -1.48 17.06 12.97
C GLY A 205 -2.93 17.03 12.46
N ALA A 206 -3.16 17.51 11.24
CA ALA A 206 -4.46 17.48 10.58
C ALA A 206 -4.54 16.35 9.54
N TYR A 207 -5.74 15.83 9.31
CA TYR A 207 -6.02 14.90 8.22
C TYR A 207 -7.32 15.31 7.49
N LYS A 208 -7.43 14.84 6.24
CA LYS A 208 -8.66 14.93 5.44
C LYS A 208 -9.19 13.51 5.23
N SER A 209 -10.46 13.27 5.57
CA SER A 209 -11.14 12.03 5.20
C SER A 209 -11.33 11.96 3.69
N ASN A 210 -11.02 10.79 3.10
CA ASN A 210 -11.18 10.54 1.66
C ASN A 210 -12.51 9.85 1.33
N LEU A 211 -13.37 9.59 2.30
CA LEU A 211 -14.59 8.78 2.10
C LEU A 211 -15.48 9.27 0.95
N PRO A 212 -15.77 10.59 0.80
CA PRO A 212 -16.53 11.08 -0.35
C PRO A 212 -15.80 10.86 -1.68
N ASP A 213 -14.51 11.17 -1.75
CA ASP A 213 -13.69 11.01 -2.96
C ASP A 213 -13.58 9.53 -3.36
N ASN A 214 -13.48 8.64 -2.37
CA ASN A 214 -13.45 7.19 -2.57
C ASN A 214 -14.77 6.65 -3.10
N LEU A 215 -15.89 7.11 -2.54
CA LEU A 215 -17.23 6.74 -3.02
C LEU A 215 -17.46 7.17 -4.48
N GLU A 216 -17.03 8.37 -4.85
CA GLU A 216 -17.11 8.87 -6.22
C GLU A 216 -16.32 7.98 -7.19
N LEU A 217 -15.08 7.63 -6.83
CA LEU A 217 -14.27 6.74 -7.66
C LEU A 217 -14.88 5.34 -7.76
N ILE A 218 -15.32 4.73 -6.66
CA ILE A 218 -15.93 3.40 -6.67
C ILE A 218 -17.14 3.37 -7.60
N LYS A 219 -17.96 4.43 -7.62
CA LYS A 219 -19.09 4.56 -8.54
C LYS A 219 -18.67 4.72 -10.00
N ALA A 220 -17.51 5.32 -10.25
CA ALA A 220 -16.99 5.56 -11.61
C ALA A 220 -16.29 4.34 -12.21
N VAL A 221 -15.51 3.61 -11.41
CA VAL A 221 -14.65 2.49 -11.85
C VAL A 221 -15.31 1.13 -11.65
N GLY A 222 -16.17 1.00 -10.64
CA GLY A 222 -16.66 -0.28 -10.15
C GLY A 222 -15.81 -0.80 -8.98
N TYR A 223 -16.28 -1.83 -8.31
CA TYR A 223 -15.66 -2.39 -7.10
C TYR A 223 -14.57 -3.44 -7.42
N GLU A 224 -14.56 -3.97 -8.62
CA GLU A 224 -13.70 -5.10 -9.02
C GLU A 224 -12.21 -4.74 -9.04
N HIS A 225 -11.90 -3.45 -9.17
CA HIS A 225 -10.53 -2.93 -9.26
C HIS A 225 -10.17 -1.98 -8.14
N VAL A 226 -10.96 -1.92 -7.07
CA VAL A 226 -10.71 -1.05 -5.91
C VAL A 226 -10.44 -1.88 -4.68
N MET A 227 -9.33 -1.61 -4.01
CA MET A 227 -8.99 -2.13 -2.69
C MET A 227 -9.21 -1.02 -1.65
N VAL A 228 -9.91 -1.37 -0.58
CA VAL A 228 -10.17 -0.47 0.55
C VAL A 228 -9.14 -0.75 1.64
N ASP A 229 -8.33 0.26 1.93
CA ASP A 229 -7.31 0.24 2.97
C ASP A 229 -7.39 1.50 3.85
N THR A 230 -6.63 1.56 4.92
CA THR A 230 -6.71 2.71 5.82
C THR A 230 -5.57 3.70 5.67
N ASP A 231 -4.36 3.29 5.29
CA ASP A 231 -3.10 4.02 5.55
C ASP A 231 -3.03 4.42 7.04
N GLY A 232 -3.45 3.49 7.90
CA GLY A 232 -3.63 3.69 9.33
C GLY A 232 -2.33 3.86 10.10
N GLY A 233 -2.46 4.14 11.41
CA GLY A 233 -1.32 4.31 12.33
C GLY A 233 -0.86 5.75 12.51
N GLN A 234 -1.52 6.70 11.90
CA GLN A 234 -1.31 8.13 12.13
C GLN A 234 -1.92 8.52 13.49
N THR A 235 -1.25 9.35 14.28
CA THR A 235 -1.75 9.78 15.59
C THR A 235 -2.98 10.68 15.51
N GLU A 236 -3.19 11.34 14.38
CA GLU A 236 -4.31 12.21 14.09
C GLU A 236 -5.54 11.49 13.52
N ASN A 237 -5.40 10.27 13.00
CA ASN A 237 -6.51 9.48 12.47
C ASN A 237 -7.19 8.66 13.58
N PRO A 238 -8.44 8.19 13.39
CA PRO A 238 -9.01 7.15 14.23
C PRO A 238 -8.11 5.91 14.29
N HIS A 239 -8.21 5.14 15.36
CA HIS A 239 -7.50 3.87 15.46
C HIS A 239 -7.86 2.97 14.27
N TRP A 240 -6.92 2.14 13.81
CA TRP A 240 -7.03 1.37 12.57
C TRP A 240 -8.39 0.67 12.37
N GLU A 241 -8.83 -0.09 13.36
CA GLU A 241 -10.07 -0.84 13.26
C GLU A 241 -11.32 0.06 13.20
N LEU A 242 -11.28 1.21 13.86
CA LEU A 242 -12.38 2.19 13.82
C LEU A 242 -12.44 2.91 12.49
N ALA A 243 -11.28 3.25 11.91
CA ALA A 243 -11.18 3.86 10.59
C ALA A 243 -11.72 2.92 9.49
N LEU A 244 -11.37 1.63 9.56
CA LEU A 244 -11.85 0.63 8.61
C LEU A 244 -13.35 0.37 8.76
N GLU A 245 -13.85 0.28 10.00
CA GLU A 245 -15.28 0.16 10.30
C GLU A 245 -16.07 1.35 9.75
N GLU A 246 -15.62 2.57 10.04
CA GLU A 246 -16.26 3.80 9.55
C GLU A 246 -16.27 3.83 8.01
N TYR A 247 -15.19 3.41 7.36
CA TYR A 247 -15.11 3.37 5.91
C TYR A 247 -16.14 2.39 5.32
N MET A 248 -16.18 1.16 5.83
CA MET A 248 -17.15 0.16 5.36
C MET A 248 -18.59 0.62 5.61
N GLN A 249 -18.88 1.19 6.79
CA GLN A 249 -20.20 1.69 7.12
C GLN A 249 -20.59 2.87 6.23
N TYR A 250 -19.67 3.80 5.96
CA TYR A 250 -19.90 4.92 5.04
C TYR A 250 -20.30 4.44 3.64
N LEU A 251 -19.60 3.44 3.10
CA LEU A 251 -19.94 2.87 1.79
C LEU A 251 -21.32 2.23 1.79
N ALA A 252 -21.66 1.47 2.82
CA ALA A 252 -22.98 0.84 2.97
C ALA A 252 -24.09 1.88 3.05
N ASP A 253 -23.93 2.92 3.87
CA ASP A 253 -24.91 4.01 4.05
C ASP A 253 -25.12 4.81 2.74
N HIS A 254 -24.14 4.79 1.83
CA HIS A 254 -24.22 5.46 0.53
C HIS A 254 -24.57 4.52 -0.64
N GLY A 255 -25.08 3.33 -0.31
CA GLY A 255 -25.69 2.41 -1.27
C GLY A 255 -24.74 1.47 -2.01
N ILE A 256 -23.49 1.31 -1.52
CA ILE A 256 -22.61 0.25 -2.02
C ILE A 256 -23.06 -1.08 -1.39
N PRO A 257 -23.38 -2.12 -2.19
CA PRO A 257 -23.78 -3.42 -1.67
C PRO A 257 -22.74 -4.07 -0.78
N GLU A 258 -23.17 -4.80 0.25
CA GLU A 258 -22.27 -5.49 1.19
C GLU A 258 -21.30 -6.44 0.47
N GLU A 259 -21.76 -7.15 -0.56
CA GLU A 259 -20.92 -8.04 -1.38
C GLU A 259 -19.79 -7.31 -2.10
N HIS A 260 -20.01 -6.06 -2.53
CA HIS A 260 -18.97 -5.22 -3.14
C HIS A 260 -17.97 -4.73 -2.08
N ILE A 261 -18.45 -4.32 -0.90
CA ILE A 261 -17.60 -3.95 0.23
C ILE A 261 -16.72 -5.14 0.64
N TYR A 262 -17.31 -6.33 0.75
CA TYR A 262 -16.59 -7.57 1.03
C TYR A 262 -15.53 -7.86 -0.05
N HIS A 263 -15.85 -7.63 -1.31
CA HIS A 263 -14.91 -7.84 -2.42
C HIS A 263 -13.69 -6.92 -2.27
N MET A 264 -13.91 -5.63 -2.03
CA MET A 264 -12.86 -4.62 -1.91
C MET A 264 -12.01 -4.78 -0.65
N THR A 265 -12.59 -5.23 0.46
CA THR A 265 -11.92 -5.34 1.76
C THR A 265 -11.31 -6.72 2.03
N ARG A 266 -11.72 -7.75 1.29
CA ARG A 266 -11.30 -9.14 1.53
C ARG A 266 -10.87 -9.87 0.27
N THR A 267 -11.73 -9.97 -0.76
CA THR A 267 -11.43 -10.81 -1.94
C THR A 267 -10.20 -10.31 -2.68
N ILE A 268 -10.10 -9.00 -2.92
CA ILE A 268 -8.94 -8.39 -3.59
C ILE A 268 -7.67 -8.56 -2.75
N PRO A 269 -7.62 -8.16 -1.46
CA PRO A 269 -6.43 -8.40 -0.63
C PRO A 269 -6.00 -9.87 -0.59
N TYR A 270 -6.94 -10.81 -0.52
CA TYR A 270 -6.63 -12.25 -0.51
C TYR A 270 -5.94 -12.70 -1.80
N LYS A 271 -6.47 -12.29 -2.96
CA LYS A 271 -5.87 -12.57 -4.27
C LYS A 271 -4.46 -11.98 -4.37
N LEU A 272 -4.28 -10.74 -3.93
CA LEU A 272 -2.99 -10.06 -3.94
C LEU A 272 -1.97 -10.78 -3.06
N LEU A 273 -2.35 -11.15 -1.84
CA LEU A 273 -1.48 -11.85 -0.89
C LEU A 273 -1.27 -13.33 -1.22
N GLY A 274 -2.08 -13.91 -2.11
CA GLY A 274 -2.03 -15.34 -2.43
C GLY A 274 -2.44 -16.21 -1.25
N ILE A 275 -3.50 -15.83 -0.53
CA ILE A 275 -4.09 -16.55 0.60
C ILE A 275 -5.54 -16.95 0.28
N GLU A 276 -6.03 -18.02 0.92
CA GLU A 276 -7.40 -18.56 0.76
C GLU A 276 -8.36 -18.06 1.86
#